data_c32bd8d652dd7069f61bc30823ed70e9
#
_entry.id   c32bd8d652dd7069f61bc30823ed70e9
#
_cell.length_a   1.000
_cell.length_b   1.000
_cell.length_c   1.000
_cell.angle_alpha   90.00
_cell.angle_beta   90.00
_cell.angle_gamma   90.00
#
_symmetry.space_group_name_H-M   'P 1'
#
loop_
_entity.id
_entity.type
_entity.pdbx_description
1 polymer ?
#
loop_
_entity_poly.entity_id
_entity_poly.type
_entity_poly.pdbx_seq_one_letter_code
_entity_poly.pdbx_strand_id
1 'polypeptide(L)'
;MAKGFTVKAAAPQRTAEDWDYGAIKERMKGKSIVLCLPGRGCSFIFLKAFVQLCFDIVQNGMSIQISQDYSSMVNFARCKCLGANVLRGPKQIPWDGKLEYDYQLWIDSDIVFDTNKFWQLCDLALNKDGEDKEIVGGWYATEDGHTTSVAHWLEEDDFR
;
A
#
# COMPACT_ATOMS: atom_id res chain seq x y z
N MET A 1 7.82 27.75 21.36
CA MET A 1 6.95 28.17 20.24
C MET A 1 6.61 26.92 19.45
N ALA A 2 5.37 26.45 19.54
CA ALA A 2 4.92 25.31 18.74
C ALA A 2 4.76 25.75 17.28
N LYS A 3 5.39 25.05 16.35
CA LYS A 3 5.19 25.28 14.92
C LYS A 3 3.79 24.76 14.56
N GLY A 4 2.88 25.66 14.23
CA GLY A 4 1.54 25.31 13.79
C GLY A 4 1.60 24.44 12.53
N PHE A 5 0.84 23.36 12.53
CA PHE A 5 0.61 22.54 11.34
C PHE A 5 -0.37 23.29 10.41
N THR A 6 0.06 23.64 9.23
CA THR A 6 -0.84 24.17 8.20
C THR A 6 -1.40 23.00 7.40
N VAL A 7 -2.67 22.65 7.61
CA VAL A 7 -3.37 21.70 6.75
C VAL A 7 -3.65 22.40 5.42
N LYS A 8 -2.97 22.01 4.36
CA LYS A 8 -3.35 22.43 3.00
C LYS A 8 -4.67 21.75 2.64
N ALA A 9 -5.58 22.52 2.03
CA ALA A 9 -6.81 21.96 1.46
C ALA A 9 -6.48 20.73 0.61
N ALA A 10 -7.29 19.67 0.76
CA ALA A 10 -7.14 18.47 -0.03
C ALA A 10 -7.10 18.82 -1.53
N ALA A 11 -6.16 18.26 -2.25
CA ALA A 11 -6.15 18.37 -3.70
C ALA A 11 -7.50 17.87 -4.25
N PRO A 12 -8.03 18.46 -5.36
CA PRO A 12 -9.28 18.02 -5.94
C PRO A 12 -9.22 16.51 -6.17
N GLN A 13 -10.28 15.80 -5.79
CA GLN A 13 -10.37 14.35 -6.01
C GLN A 13 -10.32 14.09 -7.49
N ARG A 14 -9.34 13.31 -7.95
CA ARG A 14 -9.26 12.86 -9.33
C ARG A 14 -10.38 11.87 -9.60
N THR A 15 -11.06 12.03 -10.73
CA THR A 15 -12.06 11.07 -11.23
C THR A 15 -11.36 9.88 -11.91
N ALA A 16 -12.10 8.81 -12.21
CA ALA A 16 -11.53 7.65 -12.90
C ALA A 16 -10.96 8.00 -14.29
N GLU A 17 -11.45 9.07 -14.93
CA GLU A 17 -11.02 9.57 -16.23
C GLU A 17 -9.70 10.35 -16.19
N ASP A 18 -9.28 10.78 -15.02
CA ASP A 18 -8.05 11.57 -14.83
C ASP A 18 -6.76 10.72 -14.79
N TRP A 19 -6.88 9.38 -14.91
CA TRP A 19 -5.77 8.44 -14.78
C TRP A 19 -5.37 7.85 -16.13
N ASP A 20 -4.19 8.19 -16.63
CA ASP A 20 -3.58 7.51 -17.76
C ASP A 20 -2.89 6.21 -17.32
N TYR A 21 -3.67 5.14 -17.21
CA TYR A 21 -3.17 3.83 -16.80
C TYR A 21 -2.10 3.28 -17.75
N GLY A 22 -2.15 3.62 -19.03
CA GLY A 22 -1.13 3.22 -20.01
C GLY A 22 0.23 3.82 -19.68
N ALA A 23 0.26 5.12 -19.46
CA ALA A 23 1.48 5.82 -19.07
C ALA A 23 2.02 5.37 -17.70
N ILE A 24 1.12 5.09 -16.74
CA ILE A 24 1.51 4.57 -15.42
C ILE A 24 2.19 3.20 -15.56
N LYS A 25 1.57 2.28 -16.29
CA LYS A 25 2.06 0.92 -16.52
C LYS A 25 3.42 0.92 -17.22
N GLU A 26 3.60 1.78 -18.22
CA GLU A 26 4.89 1.89 -18.92
C GLU A 26 6.01 2.42 -17.98
N ARG A 27 5.72 3.36 -17.08
CA ARG A 27 6.70 3.83 -16.08
C ARG A 27 7.08 2.76 -15.05
N MET A 28 6.16 1.84 -14.75
CA MET A 28 6.38 0.74 -13.80
C MET A 28 7.05 -0.49 -14.43
N LYS A 29 7.12 -0.56 -15.75
CA LYS A 29 7.71 -1.69 -16.47
C LYS A 29 9.16 -1.94 -16.09
N GLY A 30 9.52 -3.19 -15.88
CA GLY A 30 10.84 -3.60 -15.42
C GLY A 30 11.09 -3.42 -13.93
N LYS A 31 10.15 -2.82 -13.19
CA LYS A 31 10.24 -2.69 -11.74
C LYS A 31 9.85 -3.98 -11.03
N SER A 32 10.37 -4.13 -9.82
CA SER A 32 10.08 -5.25 -8.92
C SER A 32 9.30 -4.81 -7.70
N ILE A 33 8.33 -5.63 -7.28
CA ILE A 33 7.52 -5.33 -6.10
C ILE A 33 7.38 -6.55 -5.21
N VAL A 34 7.47 -6.33 -3.91
CA VAL A 34 7.14 -7.33 -2.88
C VAL A 34 5.73 -7.07 -2.36
N LEU A 35 4.85 -8.04 -2.50
CA LEU A 35 3.50 -8.01 -1.96
C LEU A 35 3.52 -8.65 -0.58
N CYS A 36 3.36 -7.84 0.47
CA CYS A 36 3.37 -8.26 1.86
C CYS A 36 1.94 -8.47 2.37
N LEU A 37 1.62 -9.69 2.76
CA LEU A 37 0.28 -10.13 3.19
C LEU A 37 0.32 -10.57 4.66
N PRO A 38 0.16 -9.64 5.62
CA PRO A 38 0.09 -10.02 7.02
C PRO A 38 -1.27 -10.62 7.32
N GLY A 39 -1.36 -11.93 7.54
CA GLY A 39 -2.64 -12.56 7.83
C GLY A 39 -2.59 -14.08 7.84
N ARG A 40 -3.59 -14.68 8.47
CA ARG A 40 -3.73 -16.14 8.58
C ARG A 40 -4.45 -16.76 7.39
N GLY A 41 -5.32 -16.00 6.75
CA GLY A 41 -6.15 -16.43 5.63
C GLY A 41 -6.87 -15.24 5.03
N CYS A 42 -7.61 -15.47 3.97
CA CYS A 42 -8.35 -14.42 3.28
C CYS A 42 -9.70 -14.95 2.78
N SER A 43 -10.59 -14.03 2.42
CA SER A 43 -11.83 -14.35 1.73
C SER A 43 -11.59 -14.72 0.26
N PHE A 44 -12.51 -15.45 -0.35
CA PHE A 44 -12.43 -15.71 -1.80
C PHE A 44 -12.57 -14.44 -2.65
N ILE A 45 -13.23 -13.41 -2.13
CA ILE A 45 -13.33 -12.10 -2.79
C ILE A 45 -11.94 -11.46 -2.84
N PHE A 46 -11.24 -11.42 -1.72
CA PHE A 46 -9.85 -10.97 -1.65
C PHE A 46 -8.96 -11.79 -2.58
N LEU A 47 -9.03 -13.12 -2.49
CA LEU A 47 -8.19 -14.01 -3.30
C LEU A 47 -8.36 -13.74 -4.80
N LYS A 48 -9.60 -13.57 -5.26
CA LYS A 48 -9.88 -13.23 -6.67
C LYS A 48 -9.23 -11.90 -7.06
N ALA A 49 -9.41 -10.85 -6.27
CA ALA A 49 -8.82 -9.53 -6.52
C ALA A 49 -7.28 -9.61 -6.53
N PHE A 50 -6.70 -10.33 -5.58
CA PHE A 50 -5.26 -10.52 -5.45
C PHE A 50 -4.65 -11.27 -6.64
N VAL A 51 -5.28 -12.35 -7.09
CA VAL A 51 -4.83 -13.10 -8.27
C VAL A 51 -4.93 -12.24 -9.53
N GLN A 52 -6.01 -11.47 -9.70
CA GLN A 52 -6.13 -10.53 -10.81
C GLN A 52 -5.04 -9.46 -10.78
N LEU A 53 -4.72 -8.93 -9.61
CA LEU A 53 -3.61 -7.99 -9.42
C LEU A 53 -2.27 -8.61 -9.84
N CYS A 54 -1.97 -9.82 -9.38
CA CYS A 54 -0.72 -10.49 -9.72
C CYS A 54 -0.57 -10.69 -11.23
N PHE A 55 -1.64 -11.13 -11.90
CA PHE A 55 -1.63 -11.28 -13.36
C PHE A 55 -1.43 -9.93 -14.06
N ASP A 56 -2.14 -8.89 -13.64
CA ASP A 56 -2.05 -7.58 -14.28
C ASP A 56 -0.65 -6.97 -14.10
N ILE A 57 -0.05 -7.09 -12.93
CA ILE A 57 1.32 -6.63 -12.67
C ILE A 57 2.31 -7.33 -13.60
N VAL A 58 2.27 -8.67 -13.66
CA VAL A 58 3.22 -9.46 -14.46
C VAL A 58 3.01 -9.23 -15.96
N GLN A 59 1.76 -9.17 -16.44
CA GLN A 59 1.44 -8.88 -17.83
C GLN A 59 1.92 -7.50 -18.28
N ASN A 60 2.03 -6.55 -17.36
CA ASN A 60 2.57 -5.23 -17.63
C ASN A 60 4.08 -5.10 -17.41
N GLY A 61 4.78 -6.23 -17.32
CA GLY A 61 6.25 -6.28 -17.34
C GLY A 61 6.93 -5.96 -16.02
N MET A 62 6.22 -6.01 -14.90
CA MET A 62 6.81 -5.99 -13.57
C MET A 62 7.10 -7.40 -13.07
N SER A 63 8.03 -7.52 -12.13
CA SER A 63 8.25 -8.74 -11.36
C SER A 63 7.62 -8.64 -9.97
N ILE A 64 7.06 -9.76 -9.49
CA ILE A 64 6.45 -9.83 -8.17
C ILE A 64 7.13 -10.87 -7.29
N GLN A 65 7.18 -10.58 -6.01
CA GLN A 65 7.46 -11.55 -4.96
C GLN A 65 6.36 -11.43 -3.91
N ILE A 66 5.99 -12.53 -3.29
CA ILE A 66 4.93 -12.57 -2.29
C ILE A 66 5.55 -13.00 -0.97
N SER A 67 5.36 -12.17 0.04
CA SER A 67 5.72 -12.49 1.41
C SER A 67 4.49 -12.51 2.29
N GLN A 68 4.25 -13.64 2.95
CA GLN A 68 3.11 -13.85 3.83
C GLN A 68 3.59 -14.43 5.14
N ASP A 69 3.10 -13.89 6.23
CA ASP A 69 3.27 -14.50 7.56
C ASP A 69 2.10 -14.10 8.47
N TYR A 70 2.01 -14.78 9.59
CA TYR A 70 0.95 -14.59 10.57
C TYR A 70 1.47 -14.46 11.99
N SER A 71 0.80 -13.60 12.74
CA SER A 71 0.86 -13.55 14.19
C SER A 71 -0.46 -13.00 14.72
N SER A 72 -0.80 -13.32 15.96
CA SER A 72 -1.95 -12.73 16.65
C SER A 72 -1.82 -11.22 16.88
N MET A 73 -0.59 -10.70 16.82
CA MET A 73 -0.31 -9.28 16.92
C MET A 73 0.15 -8.76 15.55
N VAL A 74 -0.50 -7.71 15.05
CA VAL A 74 -0.26 -7.18 13.70
C VAL A 74 1.17 -6.71 13.47
N ASN A 75 1.79 -6.07 14.45
CA ASN A 75 3.19 -5.65 14.38
C ASN A 75 4.16 -6.83 14.27
N PHE A 76 3.89 -7.95 14.94
CA PHE A 76 4.68 -9.17 14.79
C PHE A 76 4.44 -9.82 13.42
N ALA A 77 3.19 -9.86 12.93
CA ALA A 77 2.90 -10.38 11.60
C ALA A 77 3.63 -9.60 10.52
N ARG A 78 3.58 -8.26 10.58
CA ARG A 78 4.31 -7.39 9.64
C ARG A 78 5.81 -7.57 9.73
N CYS A 79 6.37 -7.67 10.94
CA CYS A 79 7.80 -7.93 11.13
C CYS A 79 8.22 -9.26 10.47
N LYS A 80 7.43 -10.32 10.65
CA LYS A 80 7.69 -11.63 10.04
C LYS A 80 7.56 -11.62 8.51
N CYS A 81 6.61 -10.88 7.95
CA CYS A 81 6.54 -10.68 6.50
C CYS A 81 7.82 -10.07 5.93
N LEU A 82 8.57 -9.31 6.71
CA LEU A 82 9.89 -8.79 6.34
C LEU A 82 11.05 -9.78 6.58
N GLY A 83 10.76 -11.02 6.98
CA GLY A 83 11.79 -11.96 7.39
C GLY A 83 12.52 -11.56 8.68
N ALA A 84 11.95 -10.62 9.43
CA ALA A 84 12.52 -10.08 10.64
C ALA A 84 11.85 -10.65 11.92
N ASN A 85 12.42 -10.34 13.07
CA ASN A 85 11.88 -10.75 14.36
C ASN A 85 11.94 -9.58 15.34
N VAL A 86 10.80 -9.14 15.85
CA VAL A 86 10.73 -8.01 16.80
C VAL A 86 11.62 -8.14 18.01
N LEU A 87 11.95 -9.37 18.43
CA LEU A 87 12.82 -9.63 19.57
C LEU A 87 14.32 -9.38 19.29
N ARG A 88 14.69 -9.23 18.03
CA ARG A 88 16.10 -8.94 17.64
C ARG A 88 16.42 -7.44 17.64
N GLY A 89 15.45 -6.59 17.97
CA GLY A 89 15.62 -5.13 18.00
C GLY A 89 15.48 -4.44 16.63
N PRO A 90 15.65 -3.11 16.57
CA PRO A 90 15.27 -2.29 15.42
C PRO A 90 16.29 -2.25 14.27
N LYS A 91 17.50 -2.79 14.44
CA LYS A 91 18.57 -2.70 13.44
C LYS A 91 18.56 -3.85 12.42
N GLN A 92 17.40 -4.39 12.13
CA GLN A 92 17.26 -5.47 11.15
C GLN A 92 17.02 -4.89 9.76
N ILE A 93 17.56 -5.57 8.76
CA ILE A 93 17.32 -5.28 7.36
C ILE A 93 16.26 -6.28 6.84
N PRO A 94 15.23 -5.84 6.12
CA PRO A 94 14.24 -6.75 5.53
C PRO A 94 14.93 -7.88 4.76
N TRP A 95 14.47 -9.12 4.99
CA TRP A 95 14.99 -10.36 4.41
C TRP A 95 16.53 -10.51 4.50
N ASP A 96 17.13 -9.97 5.56
CA ASP A 96 18.60 -9.93 5.78
C ASP A 96 19.34 -9.25 4.60
N GLY A 97 18.71 -8.37 3.85
CA GLY A 97 19.29 -7.72 2.68
C GLY A 97 19.47 -8.65 1.46
N LYS A 98 18.88 -9.85 1.47
CA LYS A 98 19.04 -10.83 0.38
C LYS A 98 18.03 -10.64 -0.76
N LEU A 99 17.03 -9.81 -0.54
CA LEU A 99 15.97 -9.55 -1.49
C LEU A 99 16.12 -8.13 -2.05
N GLU A 100 16.29 -8.03 -3.36
CA GLU A 100 16.29 -6.76 -4.09
C GLU A 100 14.90 -6.49 -4.64
N TYR A 101 14.38 -5.29 -4.43
CA TYR A 101 13.07 -4.85 -4.91
C TYR A 101 13.03 -3.32 -5.00
N ASP A 102 12.20 -2.81 -5.91
CA ASP A 102 11.98 -1.36 -6.05
C ASP A 102 10.88 -0.87 -5.10
N TYR A 103 9.81 -1.67 -4.94
CA TYR A 103 8.63 -1.30 -4.17
C TYR A 103 8.17 -2.41 -3.23
N GLN A 104 7.50 -1.99 -2.17
CA GLN A 104 6.88 -2.88 -1.21
C GLN A 104 5.42 -2.46 -1.00
N LEU A 105 4.49 -3.36 -1.23
CA LEU A 105 3.07 -3.13 -1.04
C LEU A 105 2.53 -3.99 0.10
N TRP A 106 1.90 -3.36 1.06
CA TRP A 106 1.18 -4.01 2.15
C TRP A 106 -0.30 -4.07 1.84
N ILE A 107 -0.89 -5.25 1.90
CA ILE A 107 -2.32 -5.46 1.69
C ILE A 107 -2.82 -6.35 2.82
N ASP A 108 -3.69 -5.82 3.67
CA ASP A 108 -4.36 -6.61 4.69
C ASP A 108 -5.40 -7.53 4.03
N SER A 109 -5.54 -8.76 4.54
CA SER A 109 -6.27 -9.85 3.88
C SER A 109 -7.80 -9.70 3.86
N ASP A 110 -8.33 -8.65 4.45
CA ASP A 110 -9.74 -8.26 4.49
C ASP A 110 -10.08 -7.07 3.58
N ILE A 111 -9.09 -6.49 2.91
CA ILE A 111 -9.28 -5.36 1.99
C ILE A 111 -9.80 -5.85 0.63
N VAL A 112 -10.91 -5.30 0.17
CA VAL A 112 -11.44 -5.52 -1.19
C VAL A 112 -11.03 -4.37 -2.10
N PHE A 113 -10.44 -4.71 -3.23
CA PHE A 113 -9.90 -3.72 -4.17
C PHE A 113 -10.01 -4.20 -5.61
N ASP A 114 -9.88 -3.29 -6.57
CA ASP A 114 -9.64 -3.58 -7.98
C ASP A 114 -8.21 -3.22 -8.39
N THR A 115 -7.74 -3.74 -9.53
CA THR A 115 -6.37 -3.53 -10.00
C THR A 115 -6.08 -2.07 -10.35
N ASN A 116 -7.08 -1.27 -10.70
CA ASN A 116 -6.90 0.14 -10.98
C ASN A 116 -6.44 0.91 -9.74
N LYS A 117 -6.89 0.50 -8.54
CA LYS A 117 -6.44 1.12 -7.28
C LYS A 117 -4.94 0.95 -7.05
N PHE A 118 -4.40 -0.20 -7.44
CA PHE A 118 -2.95 -0.41 -7.41
C PHE A 118 -2.21 0.56 -8.34
N TRP A 119 -2.68 0.70 -9.59
CA TRP A 119 -2.03 1.62 -10.53
C TRP A 119 -2.16 3.09 -10.11
N GLN A 120 -3.27 3.46 -9.47
CA GLN A 120 -3.44 4.78 -8.86
C GLN A 120 -2.43 5.02 -7.74
N LEU A 121 -2.17 4.04 -6.87
CA LEU A 121 -1.11 4.12 -5.87
C LEU A 121 0.27 4.26 -6.51
N CYS A 122 0.55 3.52 -7.58
CA CYS A 122 1.80 3.65 -8.32
C CYS A 122 1.99 5.06 -8.89
N ASP A 123 0.96 5.67 -9.48
CA ASP A 123 1.05 7.05 -9.99
C ASP A 123 1.28 8.07 -8.88
N LEU A 124 0.68 7.84 -7.71
CA LEU A 124 0.90 8.70 -6.55
C LEU A 124 2.30 8.55 -5.95
N ALA A 125 2.88 7.34 -6.01
CA ALA A 125 4.24 7.07 -5.56
C ALA A 125 5.28 7.67 -6.53
N LEU A 126 5.03 7.51 -7.83
CA LEU A 126 5.86 8.07 -8.89
C LEU A 126 5.54 9.55 -9.06
N ASN A 127 6.31 10.41 -8.42
CA ASN A 127 6.09 11.84 -8.54
C ASN A 127 6.38 12.33 -9.97
N LYS A 128 5.45 13.12 -10.52
CA LYS A 128 5.63 13.77 -11.84
C LYS A 128 6.73 14.84 -11.82
N ASP A 129 7.08 15.33 -10.65
CA ASP A 129 8.05 16.41 -10.42
C ASP A 129 9.48 15.91 -10.12
N GLY A 130 9.74 14.60 -10.26
CA GLY A 130 11.08 14.01 -10.21
C GLY A 130 11.54 13.48 -8.83
N GLU A 131 10.72 13.60 -7.80
CA GLU A 131 10.99 12.99 -6.48
C GLU A 131 9.93 11.93 -6.18
N ASP A 132 10.30 10.67 -6.15
CA ASP A 132 9.42 9.58 -5.75
C ASP A 132 9.05 9.71 -4.28
N LYS A 133 7.81 9.42 -3.95
CA LYS A 133 7.36 9.43 -2.56
C LYS A 133 7.77 8.12 -1.88
N GLU A 134 8.41 8.24 -0.74
CA GLU A 134 8.86 7.09 0.04
C GLU A 134 7.71 6.25 0.57
N ILE A 135 6.58 6.87 0.93
CA ILE A 135 5.40 6.20 1.50
C ILE A 135 4.13 6.78 0.91
N VAL A 136 3.27 5.91 0.40
CA VAL A 136 1.93 6.24 -0.08
C VAL A 136 0.91 5.27 0.53
N GLY A 137 -0.20 5.78 1.02
CA GLY A 137 -1.29 5.00 1.59
C GLY A 137 -2.58 5.14 0.78
N GLY A 138 -3.33 4.06 0.66
CA GLY A 138 -4.71 4.05 0.14
C GLY A 138 -5.74 4.21 1.26
N TRP A 139 -6.90 4.72 0.90
CA TRP A 139 -8.07 4.80 1.77
C TRP A 139 -9.04 3.69 1.39
N TYR A 140 -9.73 3.14 2.39
CA TYR A 140 -10.79 2.17 2.15
C TYR A 140 -12.02 2.52 2.98
N ALA A 141 -13.19 2.19 2.45
CA ALA A 141 -14.45 2.29 3.19
C ALA A 141 -14.64 1.03 4.03
N THR A 142 -15.34 1.16 5.14
CA THR A 142 -15.83 0.03 5.92
C THR A 142 -16.93 -0.72 5.15
N GLU A 143 -17.40 -1.84 5.65
CA GLU A 143 -18.37 -2.72 4.99
C GLU A 143 -19.67 -2.00 4.61
N ASP A 144 -20.04 -0.91 5.30
CA ASP A 144 -21.21 -0.06 4.97
C ASP A 144 -21.01 0.78 3.70
N GLY A 145 -19.81 0.85 3.15
CA GLY A 145 -19.46 1.61 1.96
C GLY A 145 -19.45 3.14 2.14
N HIS A 146 -19.75 3.64 3.32
CA HIS A 146 -19.92 5.08 3.61
C HIS A 146 -18.93 5.61 4.65
N THR A 147 -18.44 4.75 5.53
CA THR A 147 -17.54 5.13 6.62
C THR A 147 -16.11 4.77 6.26
N THR A 148 -15.16 5.63 6.57
CA THR A 148 -13.73 5.32 6.49
C THR A 148 -13.18 5.19 7.90
N SER A 149 -12.41 4.16 8.17
CA SER A 149 -11.82 3.95 9.50
C SER A 149 -10.54 4.76 9.75
N VAL A 150 -10.09 5.54 8.77
CA VAL A 150 -8.73 6.08 8.75
C VAL A 150 -8.62 7.48 9.33
N ALA A 151 -9.67 8.30 9.24
CA ALA A 151 -9.70 9.61 9.87
C ALA A 151 -11.13 10.12 10.06
N HIS A 152 -11.41 10.61 11.24
CA HIS A 152 -12.46 11.61 11.45
C HIS A 152 -11.81 12.98 11.37
N TRP A 153 -12.39 13.88 10.59
CA TRP A 153 -12.09 15.29 10.70
C TRP A 153 -12.77 15.77 11.97
N LEU A 154 -11.96 16.08 12.98
CA LEU A 154 -12.43 16.77 14.18
C LEU A 154 -12.38 18.26 13.91
N GLU A 155 -13.40 18.99 14.36
CA GLU A 155 -13.31 20.45 14.40
C GLU A 155 -12.21 20.85 15.39
N GLU A 156 -11.62 22.04 15.21
CA GLU A 156 -10.43 22.49 15.97
C GLU A 156 -10.59 22.40 17.50
N ASP A 157 -11.83 22.44 18.01
CA ASP A 157 -12.16 22.37 19.43
C ASP A 157 -12.19 20.93 20.02
N ASP A 158 -12.09 19.89 19.19
CA ASP A 158 -12.15 18.50 19.64
C ASP A 158 -10.77 17.95 20.07
N PHE A 159 -9.71 18.70 19.84
CA PHE A 159 -8.36 18.39 20.33
C PHE A 159 -8.16 18.98 21.75
N ARG A 160 -8.69 18.30 22.76
CA ARG A 160 -8.34 18.57 24.17
C ARG A 160 -7.69 17.39 24.84
#